data_ff74888a6b31ad0c044767e92c83f2f4
#
_entry.id   ff74888a6b31ad0c044767e92c83f2f4
#
_cell.length_a   1.000
_cell.length_b   1.000
_cell.length_c   1.000
_cell.angle_alpha   90.00
_cell.angle_beta   90.00
_cell.angle_gamma   90.00
#
_symmetry.space_group_name_H-M   'P 1'
#
loop_
_entity.id
_entity.type
_entity.pdbx_description
1 polymer ?
#
loop_
_entity_poly.entity_id
_entity_poly.type
_entity_poly.pdbx_seq_one_letter_code
_entity_poly.pdbx_strand_id
1 'polypeptide(L)'
;MDEKKVLNLYRPDHFGNEIILADGTARAGKSKLHQLLSGFEGVELPSLELLPERLSFFYYHNLIDKKAAIALLKTALQFRLFYNMQARNVNFKPGDYSGVFGNANWIKYIKRLFLKDSSVAMENLHKERAILQLMVHDTLGYPNLFFDAYGDKVYWLEMVCHPIDLINSKYRKKHDLREDSSSSYTLTLKEGENIVPWWHIYDKDGEYLKLSHMDRVIWSTYHRLKHIMEEYNKLSDSQKKQILWIPLEKMMIDPWTYIAKIEKLIK
;
A
#
# COMPACT_ATOMS: atom_id res chain seq x y z
N MET A 1 36.56 20.71 -11.14
CA MET A 1 35.43 19.83 -10.80
C MET A 1 34.43 20.71 -10.07
N ASP A 2 33.35 21.07 -10.76
CA ASP A 2 32.30 21.87 -10.12
C ASP A 2 31.69 21.08 -8.96
N GLU A 3 31.74 21.61 -7.77
CA GLU A 3 31.04 21.08 -6.62
C GLU A 3 29.54 21.02 -6.96
N LYS A 4 29.00 19.81 -7.14
CA LYS A 4 27.56 19.65 -7.35
C LYS A 4 26.84 20.27 -6.14
N LYS A 5 26.11 21.35 -6.37
CA LYS A 5 25.29 21.99 -5.36
C LYS A 5 24.36 20.95 -4.73
N VAL A 6 24.48 20.74 -3.42
CA VAL A 6 23.58 19.85 -2.68
C VAL A 6 22.19 20.49 -2.64
N LEU A 7 21.25 19.91 -3.38
CA LEU A 7 19.85 20.34 -3.38
C LEU A 7 19.15 19.80 -2.14
N ASN A 8 18.53 20.71 -1.37
CA ASN A 8 17.75 20.36 -0.20
C ASN A 8 16.27 20.24 -0.61
N LEU A 9 15.88 19.06 -1.10
CA LEU A 9 14.51 18.81 -1.52
C LEU A 9 13.57 18.81 -0.31
N TYR A 10 12.47 19.55 -0.44
CA TYR A 10 11.42 19.64 0.58
C TYR A 10 10.06 19.74 -0.10
N ARG A 11 9.11 18.98 0.39
CA ARG A 11 7.70 19.07 0.01
C ARG A 11 6.88 19.39 1.24
N PRO A 12 6.28 20.59 1.34
CA PRO A 12 5.40 20.93 2.45
C PRO A 12 4.17 20.03 2.48
N ASP A 13 3.66 19.78 3.67
CA ASP A 13 2.42 19.04 3.86
C ASP A 13 1.23 19.99 3.70
N HIS A 14 0.79 20.18 2.46
CA HIS A 14 -0.27 21.14 2.12
C HIS A 14 -1.64 20.74 2.68
N PHE A 15 -1.86 19.45 2.93
CA PHE A 15 -3.19 18.98 3.29
C PHE A 15 -3.26 18.45 4.72
N GLY A 16 -2.11 18.11 5.32
CA GLY A 16 -2.04 17.61 6.68
C GLY A 16 -2.79 16.31 6.93
N ASN A 17 -3.14 15.59 5.85
CA ASN A 17 -4.03 14.45 5.90
C ASN A 17 -3.33 13.19 6.39
N GLU A 18 -4.11 12.38 7.07
CA GLU A 18 -3.77 11.02 7.46
C GLU A 18 -3.86 10.07 6.26
N ILE A 19 -3.14 8.97 6.34
CA ILE A 19 -3.18 7.91 5.33
C ILE A 19 -3.43 6.56 5.98
N ILE A 20 -4.21 5.73 5.31
CA ILE A 20 -4.43 4.32 5.68
C ILE A 20 -3.70 3.44 4.67
N LEU A 21 -2.80 2.60 5.15
CA LEU A 21 -2.17 1.55 4.36
C LEU A 21 -2.90 0.24 4.65
N ALA A 22 -3.65 -0.26 3.69
CA ALA A 22 -4.17 -1.62 3.75
C ALA A 22 -3.14 -2.54 3.09
N ASP A 23 -2.27 -3.08 3.92
CA ASP A 23 -1.10 -3.86 3.53
C ASP A 23 -1.29 -5.37 3.78
N GLY A 24 -0.29 -6.09 3.45
CA GLY A 24 -0.18 -7.54 3.52
C GLY A 24 0.23 -8.14 2.21
N THR A 25 0.71 -9.37 2.25
CA THR A 25 1.16 -10.04 1.03
C THR A 25 0.03 -10.19 0.00
N ALA A 26 0.38 -10.28 -1.27
CA ALA A 26 -0.61 -10.55 -2.31
C ALA A 26 -1.44 -11.79 -1.97
N ARG A 27 -2.76 -11.72 -2.17
CA ARG A 27 -3.75 -12.77 -1.85
C ARG A 27 -4.16 -12.88 -0.38
N ALA A 28 -3.72 -12.00 0.52
CA ALA A 28 -4.12 -11.98 1.93
C ALA A 28 -5.54 -11.43 2.19
N GLY A 29 -6.32 -11.08 1.17
CA GLY A 29 -7.74 -10.65 1.33
C GLY A 29 -7.97 -9.14 1.41
N LYS A 30 -6.98 -8.31 1.13
CA LYS A 30 -7.05 -6.83 1.20
C LYS A 30 -8.22 -6.18 0.47
N SER A 31 -8.64 -6.73 -0.67
CA SER A 31 -9.77 -6.18 -1.44
C SER A 31 -11.08 -6.09 -0.65
N LYS A 32 -11.31 -7.02 0.30
CA LYS A 32 -12.47 -6.98 1.21
C LYS A 32 -12.34 -5.88 2.26
N LEU A 33 -11.12 -5.68 2.78
CA LEU A 33 -10.84 -4.62 3.74
C LEU A 33 -11.08 -3.23 3.12
N HIS A 34 -10.69 -3.03 1.87
CA HIS A 34 -10.87 -1.75 1.18
C HIS A 34 -12.34 -1.32 1.05
N GLN A 35 -13.22 -2.26 0.72
CA GLN A 35 -14.65 -1.98 0.63
C GLN A 35 -15.21 -1.55 2.00
N LEU A 36 -14.78 -2.24 3.05
CA LEU A 36 -15.17 -1.91 4.42
C LEU A 36 -14.65 -0.53 4.84
N LEU A 37 -13.39 -0.22 4.57
CA LEU A 37 -12.77 1.07 4.92
C LEU A 37 -13.48 2.26 4.27
N SER A 38 -13.98 2.10 3.05
CA SER A 38 -14.71 3.15 2.35
C SER A 38 -16.05 3.52 3.02
N GLY A 39 -16.51 2.75 4.00
CA GLY A 39 -17.67 3.05 4.82
C GLY A 39 -17.38 3.99 6.00
N PHE A 40 -16.12 4.19 6.37
CA PHE A 40 -15.76 5.10 7.45
C PHE A 40 -15.80 6.56 6.99
N GLU A 41 -16.15 7.45 7.93
CA GLU A 41 -16.22 8.88 7.67
C GLU A 41 -14.84 9.42 7.23
N GLY A 42 -14.82 10.27 6.23
CA GLY A 42 -13.59 10.85 5.70
C GLY A 42 -12.74 9.93 4.83
N VAL A 43 -12.90 8.61 4.90
CA VAL A 43 -12.09 7.68 4.12
C VAL A 43 -12.49 7.70 2.63
N GLU A 44 -11.50 7.93 1.77
CA GLU A 44 -11.69 7.98 0.33
C GLU A 44 -11.72 6.57 -0.30
N LEU A 45 -12.08 6.49 -1.59
CA LEU A 45 -12.04 5.24 -2.35
C LEU A 45 -10.64 4.61 -2.35
N PRO A 46 -10.57 3.28 -2.40
CA PRO A 46 -9.30 2.57 -2.45
C PRO A 46 -8.50 2.95 -3.68
N SER A 47 -7.21 3.10 -3.50
CA SER A 47 -6.27 3.34 -4.59
C SER A 47 -5.18 2.25 -4.58
N LEU A 48 -5.02 1.59 -5.72
CA LEU A 48 -3.87 0.73 -5.97
C LEU A 48 -2.76 1.59 -6.56
N GLU A 49 -1.80 1.94 -5.73
CA GLU A 49 -0.68 2.78 -6.11
C GLU A 49 0.64 2.02 -5.94
N LEU A 50 1.26 1.69 -7.05
CA LEU A 50 2.54 0.96 -7.02
C LEU A 50 3.74 1.85 -6.68
N LEU A 51 3.65 3.16 -6.98
CA LEU A 51 4.76 4.07 -6.74
C LEU A 51 5.14 4.18 -5.25
N PRO A 52 4.20 4.30 -4.29
CA PRO A 52 4.53 4.28 -2.86
C PRO A 52 5.25 3.01 -2.41
N GLU A 53 4.81 1.84 -2.88
CA GLU A 53 5.49 0.56 -2.59
C GLU A 53 6.94 0.56 -3.10
N ARG A 54 7.12 0.99 -4.36
CA ARG A 54 8.44 1.02 -5.01
C ARG A 54 9.37 2.04 -4.37
N LEU A 55 8.87 3.22 -4.02
CA LEU A 55 9.67 4.22 -3.32
C LEU A 55 10.13 3.72 -1.94
N SER A 56 9.27 2.99 -1.23
CA SER A 56 9.60 2.38 0.05
C SER A 56 10.70 1.34 -0.09
N PHE A 57 10.58 0.48 -1.08
CA PHE A 57 11.61 -0.51 -1.45
C PHE A 57 12.93 0.17 -1.85
N PHE A 58 12.89 1.18 -2.74
CA PHE A 58 14.09 1.88 -3.20
C PHE A 58 14.79 2.62 -2.07
N TYR A 59 14.01 3.24 -1.18
CA TYR A 59 14.57 3.93 -0.02
C TYR A 59 15.25 2.96 0.95
N TYR A 60 14.61 1.85 1.25
CA TYR A 60 15.15 0.81 2.13
C TYR A 60 16.49 0.24 1.61
N HIS A 61 16.60 0.05 0.30
CA HIS A 61 17.80 -0.46 -0.37
C HIS A 61 18.80 0.64 -0.75
N ASN A 62 18.64 1.88 -0.28
CA ASN A 62 19.52 3.02 -0.57
C ASN A 62 19.67 3.34 -2.08
N LEU A 63 18.65 3.05 -2.88
CA LEU A 63 18.62 3.35 -4.31
C LEU A 63 18.12 4.78 -4.60
N ILE A 64 17.58 5.46 -3.59
CA ILE A 64 17.09 6.83 -3.67
C ILE A 64 17.45 7.58 -2.38
N ASP A 65 17.78 8.86 -2.50
CA ASP A 65 18.00 9.74 -1.34
C ASP A 65 16.73 9.93 -0.51
N LYS A 66 16.88 10.01 0.83
CA LYS A 66 15.78 10.15 1.79
C LYS A 66 14.87 11.34 1.46
N LYS A 67 15.44 12.53 1.21
CA LYS A 67 14.66 13.74 0.96
C LYS A 67 13.91 13.66 -0.37
N ALA A 68 14.56 13.07 -1.37
CA ALA A 68 13.94 12.81 -2.67
C ALA A 68 12.78 11.81 -2.54
N ALA A 69 12.96 10.71 -1.82
CA ALA A 69 11.94 9.70 -1.59
C ALA A 69 10.71 10.29 -0.87
N ILE A 70 10.93 11.05 0.22
CA ILE A 70 9.86 11.73 0.97
C ILE A 70 9.13 12.74 0.09
N ALA A 71 9.86 13.58 -0.66
CA ALA A 71 9.25 14.59 -1.53
C ALA A 71 8.38 13.95 -2.63
N LEU A 72 8.86 12.88 -3.25
CA LEU A 72 8.13 12.14 -4.28
C LEU A 72 6.89 11.44 -3.70
N LEU A 73 7.03 10.76 -2.55
CA LEU A 73 5.93 10.10 -1.87
C LEU A 73 4.82 11.12 -1.53
N LYS A 74 5.16 12.21 -0.84
CA LYS A 74 4.20 13.27 -0.50
C LYS A 74 3.55 13.89 -1.73
N THR A 75 4.32 14.13 -2.79
CA THR A 75 3.78 14.67 -4.04
C THR A 75 2.75 13.72 -4.64
N ALA A 76 3.09 12.45 -4.79
CA ALA A 76 2.20 11.44 -5.39
C ALA A 76 0.88 11.33 -4.60
N LEU A 77 0.95 11.21 -3.26
CA LEU A 77 -0.23 11.00 -2.42
C LEU A 77 -1.11 12.25 -2.31
N GLN A 78 -0.50 13.43 -2.21
CA GLN A 78 -1.25 14.70 -2.21
C GLN A 78 -1.98 14.94 -3.53
N PHE A 79 -1.33 14.68 -4.67
CA PHE A 79 -1.99 14.77 -5.97
C PHE A 79 -3.10 13.75 -6.12
N ARG A 80 -2.90 12.53 -5.62
CA ARG A 80 -3.95 11.50 -5.64
C ARG A 80 -5.18 11.97 -4.88
N LEU A 81 -5.00 12.47 -3.66
CA LEU A 81 -6.10 12.96 -2.84
C LEU A 81 -6.81 14.15 -3.51
N PHE A 82 -6.05 15.11 -4.03
CA PHE A 82 -6.59 16.26 -4.75
C PHE A 82 -7.42 15.84 -5.98
N TYR A 83 -6.95 14.86 -6.75
CA TYR A 83 -7.70 14.35 -7.89
C TYR A 83 -8.97 13.59 -7.49
N ASN A 84 -8.94 12.86 -6.38
CA ASN A 84 -10.15 12.22 -5.84
C ASN A 84 -11.22 13.26 -5.48
N MET A 85 -10.82 14.41 -4.92
CA MET A 85 -11.73 15.51 -4.60
C MET A 85 -12.37 16.15 -5.83
N GLN A 86 -11.75 16.02 -6.99
CA GLN A 86 -12.27 16.51 -8.26
C GLN A 86 -12.97 15.42 -9.10
N ALA A 87 -13.19 14.23 -8.53
CA ALA A 87 -13.63 13.03 -9.26
C ALA A 87 -12.73 12.68 -10.47
N ARG A 88 -11.49 13.17 -10.48
CA ARG A 88 -10.47 12.75 -11.44
C ARG A 88 -9.82 11.46 -10.95
N ASN A 89 -9.44 10.57 -11.84
CA ASN A 89 -8.84 9.27 -11.50
C ASN A 89 -9.70 8.41 -10.54
N VAL A 90 -11.01 8.65 -10.54
CA VAL A 90 -11.98 7.87 -9.78
C VAL A 90 -12.57 6.80 -10.71
N ASN A 91 -12.65 5.58 -10.22
CA ASN A 91 -13.14 4.46 -11.04
C ASN A 91 -14.68 4.41 -11.03
N PHE A 92 -15.29 4.78 -12.16
CA PHE A 92 -16.74 4.71 -12.38
C PHE A 92 -17.18 3.40 -13.07
N LYS A 93 -16.30 2.39 -13.18
CA LYS A 93 -16.66 1.13 -13.82
C LYS A 93 -17.60 0.32 -12.91
N PRO A 94 -18.82 0.00 -13.38
CA PRO A 94 -19.75 -0.83 -12.60
C PRO A 94 -19.19 -2.24 -12.38
N GLY A 95 -19.39 -2.77 -11.18
CA GLY A 95 -18.95 -4.12 -10.81
C GLY A 95 -17.46 -4.26 -10.48
N ASP A 96 -16.67 -3.20 -10.61
CA ASP A 96 -15.29 -3.19 -10.14
C ASP A 96 -15.24 -2.94 -8.63
N TYR A 97 -14.43 -3.72 -7.90
CA TYR A 97 -14.31 -3.58 -6.44
C TYR A 97 -13.73 -2.23 -5.98
N SER A 98 -12.95 -1.57 -6.84
CA SER A 98 -12.43 -0.22 -6.62
C SER A 98 -13.38 0.87 -7.14
N GLY A 99 -14.52 0.46 -7.69
CA GLY A 99 -15.48 1.36 -8.32
C GLY A 99 -16.32 2.14 -7.31
N VAL A 100 -16.73 3.33 -7.72
CA VAL A 100 -17.59 4.23 -6.95
C VAL A 100 -18.88 3.55 -6.49
N PHE A 101 -19.52 2.77 -7.36
CA PHE A 101 -20.84 2.19 -7.11
C PHE A 101 -20.86 1.10 -6.03
N GLY A 102 -19.69 0.54 -5.67
CA GLY A 102 -19.55 -0.36 -4.52
C GLY A 102 -19.38 0.36 -3.18
N ASN A 103 -19.29 1.69 -3.16
CA ASN A 103 -19.06 2.49 -1.98
C ASN A 103 -20.39 2.99 -1.38
N ALA A 104 -20.54 2.90 -0.06
CA ALA A 104 -21.73 3.42 0.64
C ALA A 104 -21.95 4.93 0.38
N ASN A 105 -20.88 5.68 0.18
CA ASN A 105 -20.89 7.12 -0.06
C ASN A 105 -20.76 7.51 -1.54
N TRP A 106 -21.16 6.64 -2.48
CA TRP A 106 -20.99 6.84 -3.92
C TRP A 106 -21.54 8.17 -4.45
N ILE A 107 -22.62 8.69 -3.86
CA ILE A 107 -23.27 9.94 -4.26
C ILE A 107 -22.30 11.12 -4.16
N LYS A 108 -21.38 11.14 -3.17
CA LYS A 108 -20.38 12.23 -3.04
C LYS A 108 -19.48 12.32 -4.27
N TYR A 109 -19.11 11.18 -4.87
CA TYR A 109 -18.26 11.16 -6.07
C TYR A 109 -19.01 11.63 -7.31
N ILE A 110 -20.32 11.34 -7.42
CA ILE A 110 -21.15 11.89 -8.48
C ILE A 110 -21.27 13.42 -8.33
N LYS A 111 -21.48 13.93 -7.12
CA LYS A 111 -21.50 15.38 -6.88
C LYS A 111 -20.20 16.06 -7.25
N ARG A 112 -19.06 15.41 -6.98
CA ARG A 112 -17.73 15.93 -7.32
C ARG A 112 -17.50 16.06 -8.85
N LEU A 113 -18.19 15.28 -9.70
CA LEU A 113 -18.13 15.44 -11.16
C LEU A 113 -18.63 16.81 -11.65
N PHE A 114 -19.50 17.44 -10.87
CA PHE A 114 -20.12 18.75 -11.21
C PHE A 114 -19.46 19.93 -10.50
N LEU A 115 -18.33 19.72 -9.84
CA LEU A 115 -17.57 20.82 -9.24
C LEU A 115 -17.01 21.72 -10.34
N LYS A 116 -17.30 23.01 -10.21
CA LYS A 116 -16.92 24.02 -11.23
C LYS A 116 -15.45 24.42 -11.15
N ASP A 117 -14.86 24.38 -9.96
CA ASP A 117 -13.54 24.93 -9.69
C ASP A 117 -12.73 24.04 -8.76
N SER A 118 -11.42 24.02 -8.96
CA SER A 118 -10.46 23.30 -8.12
C SER A 118 -10.32 23.92 -6.72
N SER A 119 -10.63 25.21 -6.54
CA SER A 119 -10.64 25.86 -5.21
C SER A 119 -11.65 25.20 -4.28
N VAL A 120 -12.84 24.87 -4.77
CA VAL A 120 -13.88 24.15 -4.01
C VAL A 120 -13.39 22.76 -3.59
N ALA A 121 -12.62 22.09 -4.44
CA ALA A 121 -12.03 20.79 -4.09
C ALA A 121 -11.04 20.92 -2.92
N MET A 122 -10.26 22.01 -2.87
CA MET A 122 -9.34 22.26 -1.76
C MET A 122 -10.07 22.58 -0.46
N GLU A 123 -11.11 23.41 -0.50
CA GLU A 123 -11.97 23.69 0.67
C GLU A 123 -12.60 22.40 1.22
N ASN A 124 -13.15 21.56 0.34
CA ASN A 124 -13.75 20.28 0.72
C ASN A 124 -12.73 19.33 1.33
N LEU A 125 -11.51 19.30 0.82
CA LEU A 125 -10.44 18.45 1.34
C LEU A 125 -10.14 18.78 2.80
N HIS A 126 -10.03 20.05 3.15
CA HIS A 126 -9.83 20.48 4.53
C HIS A 126 -11.06 20.25 5.41
N LYS A 127 -12.25 20.54 4.89
CA LYS A 127 -13.51 20.42 5.62
C LYS A 127 -13.88 18.95 5.91
N GLU A 128 -13.69 18.07 4.94
CA GLU A 128 -14.04 16.66 5.06
C GLU A 128 -12.96 15.84 5.79
N ARG A 129 -11.80 16.43 6.13
CA ARG A 129 -10.64 15.70 6.68
C ARG A 129 -10.37 14.40 5.92
N ALA A 130 -10.33 14.50 4.60
CA ALA A 130 -10.26 13.33 3.73
C ALA A 130 -9.02 12.49 4.02
N ILE A 131 -9.21 11.19 4.23
CA ILE A 131 -8.18 10.20 4.53
C ILE A 131 -7.97 9.34 3.28
N LEU A 132 -6.75 9.35 2.76
CA LEU A 132 -6.40 8.51 1.61
C LEU A 132 -6.14 7.08 2.07
N GLN A 133 -6.84 6.11 1.46
CA GLN A 133 -6.50 4.70 1.66
C GLN A 133 -5.74 4.14 0.46
N LEU A 134 -4.67 3.42 0.74
CA LEU A 134 -3.81 2.79 -0.25
C LEU A 134 -3.83 1.27 -0.09
N MET A 135 -4.00 0.56 -1.19
CA MET A 135 -3.71 -0.87 -1.24
C MET A 135 -2.24 -1.06 -1.61
N VAL A 136 -1.47 -1.57 -0.66
CA VAL A 136 -0.04 -1.83 -0.82
C VAL A 136 0.28 -3.30 -0.55
N HIS A 137 1.48 -3.75 -0.91
CA HIS A 137 1.88 -5.14 -0.78
C HIS A 137 3.25 -5.25 -0.12
N ASP A 138 3.32 -6.02 0.97
CA ASP A 138 4.56 -6.30 1.71
C ASP A 138 5.34 -5.05 2.17
N THR A 139 4.67 -3.91 2.22
CA THR A 139 5.31 -2.61 2.48
C THR A 139 5.75 -2.50 3.94
N LEU A 140 5.13 -3.26 4.86
CA LEU A 140 5.59 -3.38 6.25
C LEU A 140 6.98 -4.01 6.37
N GLY A 141 7.47 -4.68 5.32
CA GLY A 141 8.88 -5.06 5.20
C GLY A 141 9.83 -3.89 4.91
N TYR A 142 9.30 -2.70 4.56
CA TYR A 142 10.07 -1.49 4.21
C TYR A 142 9.42 -0.22 4.78
N PRO A 143 9.12 -0.15 6.10
CA PRO A 143 8.15 0.80 6.64
C PRO A 143 8.69 2.21 6.80
N ASN A 144 10.02 2.38 6.82
CA ASN A 144 10.69 3.61 7.24
C ASN A 144 10.27 4.84 6.46
N LEU A 145 10.08 4.72 5.14
CA LEU A 145 9.71 5.86 4.30
C LEU A 145 8.36 6.47 4.72
N PHE A 146 7.38 5.64 5.03
CA PHE A 146 6.06 6.12 5.44
C PHE A 146 6.11 6.82 6.81
N PHE A 147 6.80 6.23 7.79
CA PHE A 147 6.98 6.85 9.09
C PHE A 147 7.82 8.13 9.02
N ASP A 148 8.86 8.17 8.20
CA ASP A 148 9.69 9.36 7.98
C ASP A 148 8.89 10.51 7.30
N ALA A 149 7.94 10.17 6.42
CA ALA A 149 7.16 11.14 5.67
C ALA A 149 5.92 11.65 6.44
N TYR A 150 5.25 10.79 7.17
CA TYR A 150 3.93 11.08 7.76
C TYR A 150 3.89 10.96 9.30
N GLY A 151 4.91 10.37 9.93
CA GLY A 151 4.98 10.28 11.39
C GLY A 151 3.80 9.51 11.99
N ASP A 152 3.05 10.18 12.86
CA ASP A 152 1.87 9.64 13.54
C ASP A 152 0.58 9.63 12.71
N LYS A 153 0.63 10.16 11.47
CA LYS A 153 -0.50 10.20 10.54
C LYS A 153 -0.62 8.97 9.65
N VAL A 154 0.13 7.91 9.92
CA VAL A 154 0.05 6.63 9.20
C VAL A 154 -0.75 5.64 10.02
N TYR A 155 -1.82 5.11 9.46
CA TYR A 155 -2.56 3.97 10.02
C TYR A 155 -2.29 2.74 9.16
N TRP A 156 -1.71 1.72 9.76
CA TRP A 156 -1.30 0.52 9.06
C TRP A 156 -2.20 -0.66 9.40
N LEU A 157 -2.88 -1.19 8.42
CA LEU A 157 -3.76 -2.35 8.54
C LEU A 157 -3.11 -3.53 7.83
N GLU A 158 -2.45 -4.38 8.58
CA GLU A 158 -1.72 -5.52 8.07
C GLU A 158 -2.63 -6.75 7.98
N MET A 159 -3.03 -7.09 6.76
CA MET A 159 -3.86 -8.27 6.49
C MET A 159 -3.00 -9.52 6.43
N VAL A 160 -3.35 -10.50 7.26
CA VAL A 160 -2.74 -11.82 7.25
C VAL A 160 -3.81 -12.91 7.07
N CYS A 161 -3.45 -14.01 6.45
CA CYS A 161 -4.33 -15.17 6.33
C CYS A 161 -3.54 -16.43 6.59
N HIS A 162 -4.25 -17.55 6.73
CA HIS A 162 -3.62 -18.84 7.01
C HIS A 162 -2.58 -19.19 5.92
N PRO A 163 -1.35 -19.57 6.28
CA PRO A 163 -0.27 -19.78 5.30
C PRO A 163 -0.60 -20.79 4.20
N ILE A 164 -1.31 -21.87 4.52
CA ILE A 164 -1.72 -22.89 3.55
C ILE A 164 -2.66 -22.30 2.50
N ASP A 165 -3.64 -21.49 2.92
CA ASP A 165 -4.60 -20.84 2.01
C ASP A 165 -3.90 -19.81 1.14
N LEU A 166 -2.97 -19.07 1.71
CA LEU A 166 -2.14 -18.11 1.01
C LEU A 166 -1.30 -18.79 -0.08
N ILE A 167 -0.57 -19.86 0.27
CA ILE A 167 0.28 -20.64 -0.65
C ILE A 167 -0.57 -21.21 -1.77
N ASN A 168 -1.70 -21.87 -1.44
CA ASN A 168 -2.62 -22.46 -2.42
C ASN A 168 -3.18 -21.37 -3.38
N SER A 169 -3.58 -20.23 -2.87
CA SER A 169 -4.08 -19.10 -3.68
C SER A 169 -3.01 -18.55 -4.62
N LYS A 170 -1.77 -18.39 -4.14
CA LYS A 170 -0.63 -17.94 -4.96
C LYS A 170 -0.28 -18.94 -6.04
N TYR A 171 -0.18 -20.22 -5.67
CA TYR A 171 0.11 -21.32 -6.59
C TYR A 171 -0.87 -21.36 -7.75
N ARG A 172 -2.19 -21.39 -7.45
CA ARG A 172 -3.25 -21.40 -8.48
C ARG A 172 -3.19 -20.20 -9.42
N LYS A 173 -2.72 -19.05 -8.96
CA LYS A 173 -2.61 -17.81 -9.75
C LYS A 173 -1.24 -17.66 -10.41
N LYS A 174 -0.35 -18.64 -10.28
CA LYS A 174 1.02 -18.62 -10.81
C LYS A 174 1.77 -17.33 -10.43
N HIS A 175 1.59 -16.90 -9.18
CA HIS A 175 2.05 -15.57 -8.73
C HIS A 175 3.58 -15.46 -8.75
N ASP A 176 4.27 -16.55 -8.45
CA ASP A 176 5.73 -16.59 -8.37
C ASP A 176 6.40 -17.01 -9.70
N LEU A 177 5.61 -17.14 -10.78
CA LEU A 177 6.09 -17.33 -12.16
C LEU A 177 5.85 -16.11 -13.05
N ARG A 178 5.69 -14.91 -12.46
CA ARG A 178 5.39 -13.67 -13.19
C ARG A 178 6.64 -12.83 -13.45
N GLU A 179 7.74 -13.51 -13.70
CA GLU A 179 9.04 -12.85 -13.91
C GLU A 179 9.05 -12.00 -15.20
N ASP A 180 8.27 -12.41 -16.21
CA ASP A 180 8.29 -11.79 -17.55
C ASP A 180 6.90 -11.44 -18.08
N SER A 181 5.93 -11.21 -17.22
CA SER A 181 4.57 -10.90 -17.68
C SER A 181 4.37 -9.40 -17.83
N SER A 182 4.04 -8.93 -19.03
CA SER A 182 3.62 -7.55 -19.31
C SER A 182 2.39 -7.11 -18.50
N SER A 183 1.62 -8.07 -18.00
CA SER A 183 0.48 -7.83 -17.10
C SER A 183 0.87 -7.90 -15.61
N SER A 184 2.13 -8.17 -15.29
CA SER A 184 2.61 -8.24 -13.91
C SER A 184 2.92 -6.86 -13.37
N TYR A 185 2.39 -6.56 -12.20
CA TYR A 185 2.78 -5.38 -11.41
C TYR A 185 3.98 -5.66 -10.49
N THR A 186 4.56 -6.84 -10.56
CA THR A 186 5.71 -7.24 -9.74
C THR A 186 6.94 -6.45 -10.16
N LEU A 187 7.63 -5.86 -9.19
CA LEU A 187 8.94 -5.29 -9.42
C LEU A 187 9.93 -6.42 -9.74
N THR A 188 10.69 -6.26 -10.80
CA THR A 188 11.68 -7.25 -11.23
C THR A 188 13.11 -6.71 -11.14
N LEU A 189 14.05 -7.60 -10.96
CA LEU A 189 15.48 -7.35 -10.97
C LEU A 189 16.10 -8.06 -12.16
N LYS A 190 17.19 -7.53 -12.68
CA LYS A 190 18.00 -8.21 -13.68
C LYS A 190 19.25 -8.77 -13.01
N GLU A 191 19.45 -10.09 -13.12
CA GLU A 191 20.57 -10.82 -12.54
C GLU A 191 21.26 -11.64 -13.65
N GLY A 192 22.34 -11.10 -14.18
CA GLY A 192 22.94 -11.61 -15.42
C GLY A 192 21.95 -11.50 -16.59
N GLU A 193 21.63 -12.63 -17.21
CA GLU A 193 20.62 -12.70 -18.28
C GLU A 193 19.20 -12.99 -17.77
N ASN A 194 19.05 -13.30 -16.47
CA ASN A 194 17.76 -13.63 -15.90
C ASN A 194 17.00 -12.39 -15.42
N ILE A 195 15.69 -12.36 -15.65
CA ILE A 195 14.75 -11.43 -15.03
C ILE A 195 14.09 -12.17 -13.88
N VAL A 196 14.23 -11.65 -12.67
CA VAL A 196 13.76 -12.29 -11.44
C VAL A 196 12.87 -11.35 -10.64
N PRO A 197 11.91 -11.84 -9.85
CA PRO A 197 11.10 -10.99 -9.01
C PRO A 197 11.92 -10.38 -7.87
N TRP A 198 11.48 -9.22 -7.36
CA TRP A 198 12.24 -8.47 -6.35
C TRP A 198 12.58 -9.27 -5.09
N TRP A 199 11.78 -10.24 -4.69
CA TRP A 199 12.06 -11.10 -3.53
C TRP A 199 13.24 -12.06 -3.73
N HIS A 200 13.78 -12.15 -4.95
CA HIS A 200 15.03 -12.87 -5.23
C HIS A 200 16.24 -12.32 -4.44
N ILE A 201 16.16 -11.08 -3.95
CA ILE A 201 17.16 -10.52 -3.02
C ILE A 201 17.40 -11.37 -1.76
N TYR A 202 16.45 -12.24 -1.40
CA TYR A 202 16.60 -13.18 -0.28
C TYR A 202 17.31 -14.48 -0.65
N ASP A 203 17.53 -14.73 -1.95
CA ASP A 203 18.18 -15.95 -2.47
C ASP A 203 19.70 -15.78 -2.48
N LYS A 204 20.32 -16.00 -1.31
CA LYS A 204 21.78 -15.90 -1.18
C LYS A 204 22.54 -17.06 -1.81
N ASP A 205 21.89 -18.20 -1.98
CA ASP A 205 22.52 -19.46 -2.37
C ASP A 205 22.25 -19.83 -3.84
N GLY A 206 21.45 -19.02 -4.57
CA GLY A 206 21.09 -19.25 -5.97
C GLY A 206 20.20 -20.49 -6.19
N GLU A 207 19.41 -20.85 -5.19
CA GLU A 207 18.57 -22.05 -5.23
C GLU A 207 17.17 -21.79 -5.77
N TYR A 208 16.65 -20.52 -5.65
CA TYR A 208 15.27 -20.18 -5.99
C TYR A 208 14.87 -20.61 -7.41
N LEU A 209 15.71 -20.33 -8.40
CA LEU A 209 15.41 -20.65 -9.79
C LEU A 209 15.41 -22.16 -10.10
N LYS A 210 16.02 -22.99 -9.24
CA LYS A 210 16.04 -24.45 -9.35
C LYS A 210 14.82 -25.11 -8.73
N LEU A 211 14.08 -24.37 -7.89
CA LEU A 211 12.90 -24.88 -7.18
C LEU A 211 11.73 -25.15 -8.14
N SER A 212 10.91 -26.14 -7.79
CA SER A 212 9.61 -26.32 -8.44
C SER A 212 8.71 -25.11 -8.20
N HIS A 213 7.66 -24.95 -9.01
CA HIS A 213 6.71 -23.85 -8.83
C HIS A 213 6.11 -23.81 -7.41
N MET A 214 5.73 -24.95 -6.85
CA MET A 214 5.19 -25.03 -5.49
C MET A 214 6.23 -24.59 -4.46
N ASP A 215 7.46 -25.07 -4.60
CA ASP A 215 8.53 -24.75 -3.66
C ASP A 215 8.93 -23.26 -3.76
N ARG A 216 8.90 -22.66 -4.96
CA ARG A 216 9.08 -21.20 -5.11
C ARG A 216 8.00 -20.40 -4.37
N VAL A 217 6.74 -20.83 -4.46
CA VAL A 217 5.64 -20.19 -3.73
C VAL A 217 5.84 -20.27 -2.22
N ILE A 218 6.22 -21.45 -1.72
CA ILE A 218 6.50 -21.66 -0.29
C ILE A 218 7.68 -20.81 0.14
N TRP A 219 8.79 -20.89 -0.59
CA TRP A 219 10.03 -20.18 -0.32
C TRP A 219 9.82 -18.67 -0.28
N SER A 220 9.23 -18.11 -1.34
CA SER A 220 8.99 -16.66 -1.43
C SER A 220 8.04 -16.16 -0.35
N THR A 221 7.00 -16.94 -0.03
CA THR A 221 6.05 -16.59 1.03
C THR A 221 6.73 -16.60 2.39
N TYR A 222 7.54 -17.60 2.69
CA TYR A 222 8.27 -17.70 3.95
C TYR A 222 9.25 -16.52 4.12
N HIS A 223 10.11 -16.26 3.14
CA HIS A 223 11.14 -15.23 3.25
C HIS A 223 10.55 -13.82 3.34
N ARG A 224 9.48 -13.54 2.61
CA ARG A 224 8.78 -12.26 2.67
C ARG A 224 8.13 -12.03 4.04
N LEU A 225 7.37 -13.01 4.55
CA LEU A 225 6.75 -12.91 5.88
C LEU A 225 7.79 -12.83 6.99
N LYS A 226 8.88 -13.59 6.90
CA LYS A 226 10.01 -13.50 7.83
C LYS A 226 10.59 -12.08 7.84
N HIS A 227 10.87 -11.51 6.69
CA HIS A 227 11.39 -10.15 6.58
C HIS A 227 10.41 -9.11 7.16
N ILE A 228 9.12 -9.20 6.86
CA ILE A 228 8.09 -8.33 7.44
C ILE A 228 8.13 -8.39 8.98
N MET A 229 8.22 -9.58 9.55
CA MET A 229 8.28 -9.73 11.01
C MET A 229 9.58 -9.19 11.61
N GLU A 230 10.70 -9.36 10.92
CA GLU A 230 12.00 -8.80 11.35
C GLU A 230 11.95 -7.26 11.36
N GLU A 231 11.40 -6.63 10.33
CA GLU A 231 11.26 -5.16 10.27
C GLU A 231 10.23 -4.64 11.27
N TYR A 232 9.08 -5.31 11.42
CA TYR A 232 8.11 -4.97 12.44
C TYR A 232 8.73 -5.00 13.86
N ASN A 233 9.56 -5.99 14.16
CA ASN A 233 10.19 -6.10 15.47
C ASN A 233 11.16 -4.94 15.78
N LYS A 234 11.76 -4.33 14.75
CA LYS A 234 12.67 -3.17 14.88
C LYS A 234 11.92 -1.85 15.13
N LEU A 235 10.63 -1.79 14.86
CA LEU A 235 9.83 -0.58 15.06
C LEU A 235 9.74 -0.21 16.54
N SER A 236 9.66 1.10 16.78
CA SER A 236 9.38 1.62 18.14
C SER A 236 7.97 1.27 18.61
N ASP A 237 7.74 1.33 19.91
CA ASP A 237 6.40 1.07 20.48
C ASP A 237 5.35 2.07 19.98
N SER A 238 5.74 3.31 19.71
CA SER A 238 4.84 4.30 19.12
C SER A 238 4.41 3.92 17.69
N GLN A 239 5.34 3.47 16.84
CA GLN A 239 5.07 3.00 15.51
C GLN A 239 4.22 1.71 15.52
N LYS A 240 4.53 0.77 16.41
CA LYS A 240 3.74 -0.47 16.57
C LYS A 240 2.28 -0.20 16.93
N LYS A 241 2.01 0.85 17.71
CA LYS A 241 0.63 1.26 18.05
C LYS A 241 -0.19 1.77 16.85
N GLN A 242 0.48 2.17 15.76
CA GLN A 242 -0.16 2.59 14.52
C GLN A 242 -0.47 1.41 13.57
N ILE A 243 -0.09 0.18 13.97
CA ILE A 243 -0.22 -1.03 13.14
C ILE A 243 -1.24 -1.96 13.77
N LEU A 244 -2.29 -2.29 13.02
CA LEU A 244 -3.30 -3.28 13.39
C LEU A 244 -3.16 -4.52 12.52
N TRP A 245 -2.84 -5.65 13.13
CA TRP A 245 -2.86 -6.95 12.48
C TRP A 245 -4.27 -7.48 12.36
N ILE A 246 -4.68 -7.84 11.14
CA ILE A 246 -6.04 -8.31 10.83
C ILE A 246 -5.97 -9.71 10.23
N PRO A 247 -6.16 -10.77 11.02
CA PRO A 247 -6.34 -12.12 10.48
C PRO A 247 -7.64 -12.20 9.68
N LEU A 248 -7.53 -12.52 8.38
CA LEU A 248 -8.64 -12.58 7.44
C LEU A 248 -9.77 -13.47 7.96
N GLU A 249 -9.44 -14.67 8.40
CA GLU A 249 -10.41 -15.68 8.85
C GLU A 249 -11.20 -15.16 10.06
N LYS A 250 -10.52 -14.54 11.03
CA LYS A 250 -11.17 -13.96 12.22
C LYS A 250 -12.06 -12.78 11.85
N MET A 251 -11.57 -11.90 10.96
CA MET A 251 -12.37 -10.77 10.48
C MET A 251 -13.62 -11.25 9.71
N MET A 252 -13.53 -12.36 8.99
CA MET A 252 -14.69 -12.91 8.26
C MET A 252 -15.73 -13.54 9.19
N ILE A 253 -15.32 -14.09 10.35
CA ILE A 253 -16.21 -14.68 11.35
C ILE A 253 -16.84 -13.59 12.22
N ASP A 254 -16.05 -12.63 12.68
CA ASP A 254 -16.47 -11.53 13.55
C ASP A 254 -15.98 -10.18 13.01
N PRO A 255 -16.63 -9.63 11.97
CA PRO A 255 -16.24 -8.36 11.38
C PRO A 255 -16.39 -7.18 12.32
N TRP A 256 -17.38 -7.21 13.24
CA TRP A 256 -17.67 -6.08 14.11
C TRP A 256 -16.55 -5.79 15.10
N THR A 257 -15.90 -6.81 15.64
CA THR A 257 -14.71 -6.65 16.48
C THR A 257 -13.58 -5.93 15.73
N TYR A 258 -13.38 -6.25 14.46
CA TYR A 258 -12.32 -5.61 13.67
C TYR A 258 -12.68 -4.21 13.20
N ILE A 259 -13.94 -3.97 12.87
CA ILE A 259 -14.47 -2.61 12.59
C ILE A 259 -14.21 -1.70 13.79
N ALA A 260 -14.57 -2.13 15.01
CA ALA A 260 -14.34 -1.35 16.23
C ALA A 260 -12.84 -1.08 16.49
N LYS A 261 -11.96 -2.06 16.22
CA LYS A 261 -10.50 -1.87 16.34
C LYS A 261 -9.96 -0.88 15.32
N ILE A 262 -10.42 -0.94 14.07
CA ILE A 262 -10.03 0.00 13.02
C ILE A 262 -10.51 1.40 13.38
N GLU A 263 -11.77 1.54 13.79
CA GLU A 263 -12.33 2.82 14.22
C GLU A 263 -11.54 3.45 15.36
N LYS A 264 -11.14 2.64 16.34
CA LYS A 264 -10.29 3.10 17.45
C LYS A 264 -8.88 3.52 17.00
N LEU A 265 -8.36 2.91 15.92
CA LEU A 265 -7.03 3.22 15.42
C LEU A 265 -7.02 4.55 14.66
N ILE A 266 -8.05 4.84 13.85
CA ILE A 266 -8.11 6.01 12.96
C ILE A 266 -8.78 7.25 13.59
N LYS A 267 -9.24 7.17 14.83
CA LYS A 267 -9.74 8.30 15.64
C LYS A 267 -8.63 8.93 16.45
#